data_b1d5a7d4de0d1ba6f8498d5e3b9bf593
#
_entry.id   b1d5a7d4de0d1ba6f8498d5e3b9bf593
#
_cell.length_a   1.000
_cell.length_b   1.000
_cell.length_c   1.000
_cell.angle_alpha   90.00
_cell.angle_beta   90.00
_cell.angle_gamma   90.00
#
_symmetry.space_group_name_H-M   'P 1'
#
loop_
_entity.id
_entity.type
_entity.pdbx_description
1 polymer ?
#
loop_
_entity_poly.entity_id
_entity_poly.type
_entity_poly.pdbx_seq_one_letter_code
_entity_poly.pdbx_strand_id
1 'polypeptide(L)'
;MIQQMAILNGIDIKKYDTKEYRKYIGTVFQDSNVYAFSIKDNLDIYTEHQEDNISFTVEQVNLTQQLQNHESELTKEFSDDGIVLSGGETQKLAIARILNGKFGLLLFDEPSSALDPISEEQVMKLIYNMASTTTTIIIAHRLSSIRDMDRILVVDNGMIIEEGNHNQLMDKKGLYYQMW
;
A
#
# COMPACT_ATOMS: atom_id res chain seq x y z
N MET A 1 -2.67 -27.15 -17.45
CA MET A 1 -2.00 -26.29 -16.46
C MET A 1 -1.49 -25.06 -17.20
N ILE A 2 -2.17 -23.91 -17.09
CA ILE A 2 -1.72 -22.68 -17.75
C ILE A 2 -0.50 -22.20 -16.98
N GLN A 3 0.66 -22.27 -17.61
CA GLN A 3 1.90 -21.75 -17.06
C GLN A 3 1.82 -20.22 -17.13
N GLN A 4 1.35 -19.57 -16.07
CA GLN A 4 1.32 -18.11 -15.97
C GLN A 4 2.77 -17.62 -15.95
N MET A 5 3.14 -16.85 -16.95
CA MET A 5 4.44 -16.21 -17.06
C MET A 5 4.28 -14.78 -16.55
N ALA A 6 4.97 -14.45 -15.45
CA ALA A 6 5.05 -13.08 -14.97
C ALA A 6 6.34 -12.44 -15.49
N ILE A 7 6.21 -11.28 -16.12
CA ILE A 7 7.31 -10.55 -16.76
C ILE A 7 7.49 -9.21 -16.02
N LEU A 8 8.70 -8.94 -15.59
CA LEU A 8 9.12 -7.67 -15.02
C LEU A 8 10.18 -7.05 -15.95
N ASN A 9 9.93 -5.83 -16.44
CA ASN A 9 10.83 -5.15 -17.38
C ASN A 9 11.23 -6.00 -18.60
N GLY A 10 10.29 -6.79 -19.15
CA GLY A 10 10.54 -7.66 -20.31
C GLY A 10 11.25 -8.99 -20.01
N ILE A 11 11.57 -9.27 -18.76
CA ILE A 11 12.26 -10.48 -18.34
C ILE A 11 11.35 -11.32 -17.45
N ASP A 12 11.28 -12.64 -17.69
CA ASP A 12 10.54 -13.57 -16.81
C ASP A 12 11.07 -13.48 -15.38
N ILE A 13 10.19 -13.25 -14.40
CA ILE A 13 10.55 -13.11 -12.97
C ILE A 13 11.34 -14.31 -12.44
N LYS A 14 11.19 -15.49 -13.03
CA LYS A 14 11.96 -16.69 -12.67
C LYS A 14 13.45 -16.59 -12.97
N LYS A 15 13.85 -15.63 -13.82
CA LYS A 15 15.24 -15.36 -14.17
C LYS A 15 15.93 -14.36 -13.25
N TYR A 16 15.16 -13.68 -12.38
CA TYR A 16 15.72 -12.79 -11.39
C TYR A 16 16.14 -13.55 -10.13
N ASP A 17 17.16 -13.04 -9.45
CA ASP A 17 17.39 -13.43 -8.06
C ASP A 17 16.18 -13.03 -7.21
N THR A 18 15.67 -13.97 -6.41
CA THR A 18 14.44 -13.76 -5.62
C THR A 18 14.57 -12.62 -4.62
N LYS A 19 15.76 -12.40 -4.05
CA LYS A 19 15.99 -11.31 -3.09
C LYS A 19 15.98 -9.96 -3.80
N GLU A 20 16.59 -9.88 -4.99
CA GLU A 20 16.68 -8.64 -5.76
C GLU A 20 15.31 -8.19 -6.26
N TYR A 21 14.50 -9.08 -6.87
CA TYR A 21 13.19 -8.63 -7.36
C TYR A 21 12.22 -8.30 -6.22
N ARG A 22 12.34 -8.96 -5.05
CA ARG A 22 11.51 -8.63 -3.88
C ARG A 22 11.79 -7.23 -3.34
N LYS A 23 13.04 -6.77 -3.37
CA LYS A 23 13.40 -5.39 -3.01
C LYS A 23 12.77 -4.35 -3.96
N TYR A 24 12.47 -4.77 -5.20
CA TYR A 24 11.85 -3.91 -6.20
C TYR A 24 10.35 -3.69 -5.97
N ILE A 25 9.71 -4.52 -5.14
CA ILE A 25 8.26 -4.53 -4.93
C ILE A 25 7.94 -4.05 -3.51
N GLY A 26 7.23 -2.94 -3.39
CA GLY A 26 6.63 -2.50 -2.13
C GLY A 26 5.22 -3.05 -1.98
N THR A 27 4.88 -3.61 -0.82
CA THR A 27 3.56 -4.22 -0.58
C THR A 27 2.94 -3.72 0.71
N VAL A 28 1.65 -3.39 0.65
CA VAL A 28 0.78 -3.18 1.82
C VAL A 28 -0.33 -4.22 1.74
N PHE A 29 -0.41 -5.07 2.75
CA PHE A 29 -1.46 -6.08 2.87
C PHE A 29 -2.61 -5.56 3.73
N GLN A 30 -3.80 -6.16 3.57
CA GLN A 30 -4.98 -5.88 4.37
C GLN A 30 -4.69 -6.06 5.87
N ASP A 31 -4.03 -7.16 6.24
CA ASP A 31 -3.58 -7.46 7.59
C ASP A 31 -2.13 -6.95 7.77
N SER A 32 -2.00 -5.66 8.04
CA SER A 32 -0.69 -5.04 8.27
C SER A 32 -0.19 -5.35 9.69
N ASN A 33 1.08 -5.73 9.80
CA ASN A 33 1.72 -6.04 11.07
C ASN A 33 2.47 -4.82 11.65
N VAL A 34 2.38 -4.67 12.96
CA VAL A 34 3.26 -3.83 13.76
C VAL A 34 4.29 -4.73 14.42
N TYR A 35 5.56 -4.37 14.30
CA TYR A 35 6.63 -5.13 14.94
C TYR A 35 6.98 -4.50 16.28
N ALA A 36 7.30 -5.33 17.28
CA ALA A 36 7.70 -4.90 18.61
C ALA A 36 9.15 -4.36 18.63
N PHE A 37 9.38 -3.33 17.83
CA PHE A 37 10.62 -2.58 17.69
C PHE A 37 10.32 -1.09 17.82
N SER A 38 11.36 -0.25 17.77
CA SER A 38 11.18 1.20 17.74
C SER A 38 10.35 1.65 16.54
N ILE A 39 9.77 2.83 16.61
CA ILE A 39 9.08 3.47 15.47
C ILE A 39 10.04 3.58 14.29
N LYS A 40 11.28 4.01 14.55
CA LYS A 40 12.34 4.12 13.55
C LYS A 40 12.55 2.80 12.83
N ASP A 41 12.80 1.71 13.58
CA ASP A 41 13.04 0.39 12.98
C ASP A 41 11.83 -0.13 12.21
N ASN A 42 10.61 0.17 12.69
CA ASN A 42 9.39 -0.15 11.96
C ASN A 42 9.27 0.56 10.62
N LEU A 43 9.74 1.81 10.50
CA LEU A 43 9.70 2.58 9.26
C LEU A 43 10.86 2.23 8.33
N ASP A 44 12.00 1.79 8.86
CA ASP A 44 13.22 1.51 8.10
C ASP A 44 13.30 0.06 7.55
N ILE A 45 12.23 -0.73 7.67
CA ILE A 45 12.20 -2.14 7.21
C ILE A 45 12.64 -2.30 5.74
N TYR A 46 12.37 -1.30 4.89
CA TYR A 46 12.69 -1.33 3.46
C TYR A 46 13.86 -0.42 3.08
N THR A 47 14.48 0.27 4.05
CA THR A 47 15.53 1.25 3.78
C THR A 47 16.78 0.92 4.57
N GLU A 48 17.95 1.18 4.00
CA GLU A 48 19.22 1.16 4.74
C GLU A 48 19.42 2.56 5.34
N HIS A 49 18.82 2.81 6.52
CA HIS A 49 19.04 3.98 7.38
C HIS A 49 19.06 5.34 6.67
N GLN A 50 17.90 5.85 6.27
CA GLN A 50 17.74 7.26 5.88
C GLN A 50 17.03 8.00 7.03
N GLU A 51 17.79 8.43 8.03
CA GLU A 51 17.26 9.13 9.23
C GLU A 51 16.50 10.43 8.90
N ASP A 52 16.81 11.06 7.77
CA ASP A 52 16.30 12.40 7.43
C ASP A 52 14.81 12.45 7.04
N ASN A 53 14.15 11.33 6.81
CA ASN A 53 12.78 11.30 6.28
C ASN A 53 11.70 10.81 7.26
N ILE A 54 12.05 10.29 8.44
CA ILE A 54 11.08 9.68 9.36
C ILE A 54 10.00 10.68 9.78
N SER A 55 10.40 11.86 10.27
CA SER A 55 9.46 12.89 10.72
C SER A 55 8.53 13.34 9.59
N PHE A 56 9.07 13.54 8.39
CA PHE A 56 8.28 13.89 7.21
C PHE A 56 7.29 12.77 6.86
N THR A 57 7.74 11.52 6.84
CA THR A 57 6.90 10.37 6.52
C THR A 57 5.75 10.20 7.51
N VAL A 58 6.04 10.35 8.81
CA VAL A 58 5.05 10.29 9.90
C VAL A 58 4.01 11.40 9.77
N GLU A 59 4.43 12.61 9.38
CA GLU A 59 3.54 13.74 9.10
C GLU A 59 2.62 13.46 7.91
N GLN A 60 3.15 12.91 6.80
CA GLN A 60 2.37 12.60 5.60
C GLN A 60 1.20 11.64 5.88
N VAL A 61 1.37 10.69 6.79
CA VAL A 61 0.32 9.73 7.16
C VAL A 61 -0.52 10.18 8.38
N ASN A 62 -0.29 11.42 8.88
CA ASN A 62 -0.98 11.96 10.08
C ASN A 62 -0.83 11.05 11.32
N LEU A 63 0.38 10.64 11.65
CA LEU A 63 0.72 9.90 12.87
C LEU A 63 1.65 10.69 13.81
N THR A 64 1.83 12.00 13.58
CA THR A 64 2.77 12.84 14.36
C THR A 64 2.46 12.83 15.86
N GLN A 65 1.19 12.81 16.25
CA GLN A 65 0.81 12.81 17.67
C GLN A 65 1.14 11.50 18.36
N GLN A 66 0.98 10.37 17.68
CA GLN A 66 1.22 9.03 18.19
C GLN A 66 2.71 8.67 18.19
N LEU A 67 3.46 9.18 17.21
CA LEU A 67 4.83 8.77 16.92
C LEU A 67 5.84 9.91 17.12
N GLN A 68 5.68 10.70 18.22
CA GLN A 68 6.55 11.86 18.50
C GLN A 68 7.98 11.49 18.83
N ASN A 69 8.18 10.41 19.58
CA ASN A 69 9.51 9.92 19.93
C ASN A 69 9.81 8.65 19.12
N HIS A 70 10.64 8.79 18.11
CA HIS A 70 10.96 7.72 17.15
C HIS A 70 11.68 6.52 17.76
N GLU A 71 12.28 6.68 18.95
CA GLU A 71 12.91 5.61 19.71
C GLU A 71 11.92 4.83 20.60
N SER A 72 10.65 5.30 20.70
CA SER A 72 9.63 4.55 21.43
C SER A 72 9.31 3.24 20.75
N GLU A 73 9.17 2.19 21.54
CA GLU A 73 8.76 0.88 21.04
C GLU A 73 7.26 0.85 20.68
N LEU A 74 6.94 0.14 19.61
CA LEU A 74 5.58 -0.19 19.26
C LEU A 74 5.20 -1.52 19.90
N THR A 75 3.91 -1.64 20.27
CA THR A 75 3.31 -2.75 21.02
C THR A 75 3.77 -2.82 22.48
N LYS A 76 3.06 -3.59 23.28
CA LYS A 76 3.41 -3.86 24.70
C LYS A 76 3.99 -5.26 24.91
N GLU A 77 4.54 -5.85 23.86
CA GLU A 77 5.04 -7.23 23.91
C GLU A 77 6.33 -7.35 24.71
N PHE A 78 7.18 -6.33 24.63
CA PHE A 78 8.47 -6.29 25.35
C PHE A 78 8.64 -5.10 26.30
N SER A 79 7.72 -4.11 26.26
CA SER A 79 7.75 -2.90 27.09
C SER A 79 6.34 -2.51 27.52
N ASP A 80 6.13 -2.31 28.84
CA ASP A 80 4.85 -1.85 29.38
C ASP A 80 4.46 -0.45 28.85
N ASP A 81 5.45 0.39 28.51
CA ASP A 81 5.30 1.75 27.99
C ASP A 81 5.15 1.77 26.46
N GLY A 82 5.14 0.60 25.80
CA GLY A 82 5.03 0.48 24.34
C GLY A 82 3.73 1.08 23.80
N ILE A 83 3.82 1.77 22.65
CA ILE A 83 2.70 2.41 21.98
C ILE A 83 1.86 1.37 21.25
N VAL A 84 0.56 1.31 21.57
CA VAL A 84 -0.39 0.44 20.86
C VAL A 84 -1.16 1.26 19.85
N LEU A 85 -1.01 0.93 18.57
CA LEU A 85 -1.72 1.57 17.48
C LEU A 85 -3.11 0.94 17.27
N SER A 86 -4.09 1.76 16.94
CA SER A 86 -5.38 1.29 16.41
C SER A 86 -5.20 0.65 15.03
N GLY A 87 -6.22 -0.07 14.54
CA GLY A 87 -6.19 -0.69 13.22
C GLY A 87 -5.92 0.33 12.09
N GLY A 88 -6.55 1.49 12.16
CA GLY A 88 -6.32 2.57 11.19
C GLY A 88 -4.91 3.16 11.26
N GLU A 89 -4.35 3.33 12.47
CA GLU A 89 -2.97 3.80 12.65
C GLU A 89 -1.95 2.75 12.19
N THR A 90 -2.22 1.47 12.42
CA THR A 90 -1.42 0.35 11.90
C THR A 90 -1.38 0.37 10.36
N GLN A 91 -2.52 0.61 9.72
CA GLN A 91 -2.60 0.70 8.27
C GLN A 91 -1.83 1.92 7.73
N LYS A 92 -1.94 3.07 8.40
CA LYS A 92 -1.14 4.28 8.09
C LYS A 92 0.37 4.02 8.26
N LEU A 93 0.79 3.28 9.29
CA LEU A 93 2.19 2.90 9.50
C LEU A 93 2.71 2.02 8.35
N ALA A 94 1.90 1.06 7.87
CA ALA A 94 2.28 0.23 6.73
C ALA A 94 2.49 1.05 5.44
N ILE A 95 1.67 2.08 5.22
CA ILE A 95 1.83 3.00 4.09
C ILE A 95 3.06 3.89 4.29
N ALA A 96 3.34 4.34 5.51
CA ALA A 96 4.53 5.10 5.85
C ALA A 96 5.82 4.33 5.51
N ARG A 97 5.86 3.03 5.74
CA ARG A 97 6.98 2.15 5.31
C ARG A 97 7.23 2.20 3.81
N ILE A 98 6.15 2.23 3.01
CA ILE A 98 6.26 2.32 1.56
C ILE A 98 6.73 3.71 1.12
N LEU A 99 6.25 4.78 1.76
CA LEU A 99 6.70 6.15 1.48
C LEU A 99 8.20 6.34 1.76
N ASN A 100 8.73 5.63 2.75
CA ASN A 100 10.14 5.70 3.13
C ASN A 100 11.06 4.87 2.21
N GLY A 101 10.51 3.96 1.38
CA GLY A 101 11.25 3.09 0.48
C GLY A 101 11.32 3.58 -0.97
N LYS A 102 12.13 2.89 -1.79
CA LYS A 102 12.23 3.09 -3.23
C LYS A 102 11.84 1.81 -3.96
N PHE A 103 10.73 1.85 -4.67
CA PHE A 103 10.16 0.69 -5.34
C PHE A 103 9.90 0.98 -6.82
N GLY A 104 9.94 -0.05 -7.66
CA GLY A 104 9.53 0.05 -9.06
C GLY A 104 8.13 -0.50 -9.31
N LEU A 105 7.57 -1.22 -8.32
CA LEU A 105 6.20 -1.72 -8.33
C LEU A 105 5.62 -1.60 -6.93
N LEU A 106 4.41 -1.06 -6.83
CA LEU A 106 3.66 -0.99 -5.58
C LEU A 106 2.40 -1.86 -5.66
N LEU A 107 2.15 -2.64 -4.62
CA LEU A 107 0.97 -3.49 -4.48
C LEU A 107 0.24 -3.11 -3.19
N PHE A 108 -1.00 -2.67 -3.31
CA PHE A 108 -1.86 -2.33 -2.19
C PHE A 108 -3.07 -3.26 -2.17
N ASP A 109 -3.24 -4.00 -1.08
CA ASP A 109 -4.40 -4.87 -0.86
C ASP A 109 -5.29 -4.22 0.20
N GLU A 110 -6.40 -3.63 -0.23
CA GLU A 110 -7.37 -2.90 0.59
C GLU A 110 -6.74 -1.84 1.53
N PRO A 111 -5.93 -0.90 1.02
CA PRO A 111 -5.12 0.00 1.85
C PRO A 111 -5.91 0.97 2.73
N SER A 112 -7.24 1.01 2.60
CA SER A 112 -8.10 1.91 3.36
C SER A 112 -9.20 1.19 4.17
N SER A 113 -9.15 -0.15 4.28
CA SER A 113 -10.23 -0.95 4.88
C SER A 113 -10.52 -0.60 6.35
N ALA A 114 -9.50 -0.23 7.14
CA ALA A 114 -9.61 0.11 8.56
C ALA A 114 -9.68 1.63 8.83
N LEU A 115 -9.80 2.46 7.76
CA LEU A 115 -9.77 3.92 7.88
C LEU A 115 -11.17 4.53 7.90
N ASP A 116 -11.32 5.63 8.66
CA ASP A 116 -12.44 6.53 8.53
C ASP A 116 -12.39 7.28 7.18
N PRO A 117 -13.52 7.87 6.71
CA PRO A 117 -13.58 8.49 5.37
C PRO A 117 -12.57 9.62 5.15
N ILE A 118 -12.25 10.41 6.19
CA ILE A 118 -11.27 11.50 6.07
C ILE A 118 -9.86 10.95 5.94
N SER A 119 -9.50 9.99 6.78
CA SER A 119 -8.21 9.29 6.71
C SER A 119 -8.05 8.52 5.40
N GLU A 120 -9.13 7.89 4.90
CA GLU A 120 -9.13 7.21 3.60
C GLU A 120 -8.78 8.17 2.47
N GLU A 121 -9.45 9.34 2.39
CA GLU A 121 -9.17 10.34 1.34
C GLU A 121 -7.69 10.79 1.37
N GLN A 122 -7.14 11.04 2.55
CA GLN A 122 -5.74 11.44 2.71
C GLN A 122 -4.77 10.35 2.23
N VAL A 123 -4.99 9.12 2.66
CA VAL A 123 -4.17 7.97 2.28
C VAL A 123 -4.26 7.70 0.79
N MET A 124 -5.46 7.75 0.20
CA MET A 124 -5.62 7.57 -1.23
C MET A 124 -4.92 8.65 -2.04
N LYS A 125 -4.92 9.92 -1.60
CA LYS A 125 -4.11 10.98 -2.22
C LYS A 125 -2.61 10.66 -2.22
N LEU A 126 -2.07 10.12 -1.12
CA LEU A 126 -0.67 9.69 -1.06
C LEU A 126 -0.39 8.56 -2.05
N ILE A 127 -1.28 7.57 -2.13
CA ILE A 127 -1.16 6.45 -3.07
C ILE A 127 -1.22 6.96 -4.52
N TYR A 128 -2.12 7.88 -4.86
CA TYR A 128 -2.18 8.49 -6.19
C TYR A 128 -0.91 9.26 -6.54
N ASN A 129 -0.34 10.01 -5.59
CA ASN A 129 0.93 10.70 -5.81
C ASN A 129 2.07 9.71 -6.11
N MET A 130 2.13 8.59 -5.40
CA MET A 130 3.11 7.52 -5.70
C MET A 130 2.84 6.87 -7.06
N ALA A 131 1.58 6.62 -7.41
CA ALA A 131 1.17 6.02 -8.68
C ALA A 131 1.52 6.89 -9.89
N SER A 132 1.66 8.21 -9.71
CA SER A 132 2.07 9.12 -10.81
C SER A 132 3.50 8.85 -11.32
N THR A 133 4.36 8.23 -10.52
CA THR A 133 5.77 7.97 -10.84
C THR A 133 6.15 6.50 -10.79
N THR A 134 5.32 5.66 -10.15
CA THR A 134 5.63 4.24 -9.93
C THR A 134 4.44 3.39 -10.34
N THR A 135 4.70 2.30 -11.05
CA THR A 135 3.64 1.33 -11.39
C THR A 135 2.96 0.84 -10.10
N THR A 136 1.65 1.03 -10.02
CA THR A 136 0.89 0.75 -8.80
C THR A 136 -0.32 -0.13 -9.13
N ILE A 137 -0.52 -1.18 -8.34
CA ILE A 137 -1.69 -2.05 -8.41
C ILE A 137 -2.42 -1.94 -7.08
N ILE A 138 -3.72 -1.67 -7.13
CA ILE A 138 -4.57 -1.55 -5.95
C ILE A 138 -5.71 -2.55 -6.06
N ILE A 139 -5.88 -3.36 -5.04
CA ILE A 139 -7.10 -4.15 -4.83
C ILE A 139 -7.99 -3.35 -3.90
N ALA A 140 -9.20 -3.05 -4.31
CA ALA A 140 -10.11 -2.22 -3.54
C ALA A 140 -11.54 -2.77 -3.60
N HIS A 141 -12.23 -2.70 -2.45
CA HIS A 141 -13.66 -2.98 -2.35
C HIS A 141 -14.54 -1.74 -2.51
N ARG A 142 -13.97 -0.54 -2.31
CA ARG A 142 -14.68 0.73 -2.48
C ARG A 142 -14.37 1.30 -3.87
N LEU A 143 -15.37 1.35 -4.73
CA LEU A 143 -15.19 1.83 -6.10
C LEU A 143 -14.76 3.30 -6.17
N SER A 144 -15.23 4.13 -5.21
CA SER A 144 -14.85 5.53 -5.12
C SER A 144 -13.33 5.74 -5.03
N SER A 145 -12.62 4.81 -4.38
CA SER A 145 -11.17 4.89 -4.18
C SER A 145 -10.34 4.46 -5.39
N ILE A 146 -10.95 3.95 -6.47
CA ILE A 146 -10.24 3.57 -7.71
C ILE A 146 -10.71 4.32 -8.94
N ARG A 147 -11.63 5.27 -8.78
CA ARG A 147 -12.24 6.01 -9.88
C ARG A 147 -11.22 6.68 -10.80
N ASP A 148 -10.19 7.27 -10.20
CA ASP A 148 -9.21 8.09 -10.90
C ASP A 148 -7.97 7.28 -11.36
N MET A 149 -8.05 5.94 -11.31
CA MET A 149 -7.01 5.05 -11.83
C MET A 149 -7.04 5.01 -13.36
N ASP A 150 -5.84 4.92 -13.97
CA ASP A 150 -5.67 4.83 -15.42
C ASP A 150 -6.37 3.61 -16.01
N ARG A 151 -6.36 2.50 -15.27
CA ARG A 151 -6.87 1.21 -15.70
C ARG A 151 -7.53 0.46 -14.55
N ILE A 152 -8.76 0.05 -14.74
CA ILE A 152 -9.55 -0.74 -13.80
C ILE A 152 -9.80 -2.11 -14.41
N LEU A 153 -9.56 -3.16 -13.65
CA LEU A 153 -9.83 -4.54 -14.01
C LEU A 153 -10.94 -5.08 -13.10
N VAL A 154 -12.04 -5.52 -13.68
CA VAL A 154 -13.11 -6.19 -12.94
C VAL A 154 -12.88 -7.68 -13.02
N VAL A 155 -12.72 -8.30 -11.87
CA VAL A 155 -12.44 -9.73 -11.74
C VAL A 155 -13.67 -10.44 -11.19
N ASP A 156 -14.12 -11.47 -11.87
CA ASP A 156 -15.18 -12.36 -11.40
C ASP A 156 -14.80 -13.81 -11.68
N ASN A 157 -15.04 -14.71 -10.72
CA ASN A 157 -14.69 -16.12 -10.80
C ASN A 157 -13.25 -16.41 -11.29
N GLY A 158 -12.29 -15.57 -10.87
CA GLY A 158 -10.87 -15.71 -11.21
C GLY A 158 -10.50 -15.27 -12.65
N MET A 159 -11.42 -14.61 -13.35
CA MET A 159 -11.22 -14.10 -14.72
C MET A 159 -11.45 -12.59 -14.76
N ILE A 160 -10.67 -11.90 -15.58
CA ILE A 160 -10.93 -10.50 -15.92
C ILE A 160 -12.09 -10.47 -16.90
N ILE A 161 -13.23 -9.89 -16.47
CA ILE A 161 -14.45 -9.82 -17.27
C ILE A 161 -14.67 -8.45 -17.89
N GLU A 162 -14.14 -7.39 -17.26
CA GLU A 162 -14.18 -6.04 -17.81
C GLU A 162 -12.83 -5.35 -17.55
N GLU A 163 -12.48 -4.45 -18.49
CA GLU A 163 -11.26 -3.65 -18.43
C GLU A 163 -11.52 -2.29 -19.08
N GLY A 164 -10.99 -1.24 -18.46
CA GLY A 164 -11.06 0.13 -18.94
C GLY A 164 -10.80 1.14 -17.82
N ASN A 165 -10.90 2.43 -18.12
CA ASN A 165 -11.01 3.46 -17.09
C ASN A 165 -12.46 3.61 -16.61
N HIS A 166 -12.68 4.43 -15.59
CA HIS A 166 -14.01 4.66 -15.00
C HIS A 166 -15.07 4.99 -16.08
N ASN A 167 -14.81 5.98 -16.94
CA ASN A 167 -15.79 6.44 -17.94
C ASN A 167 -16.12 5.34 -18.94
N GLN A 168 -15.12 4.62 -19.42
CA GLN A 168 -15.31 3.50 -20.37
C GLN A 168 -16.14 2.38 -19.76
N LEU A 169 -15.93 2.06 -18.48
CA LEU A 169 -16.68 1.01 -17.79
C LEU A 169 -18.11 1.46 -17.47
N MET A 170 -18.32 2.72 -17.13
CA MET A 170 -19.67 3.30 -16.95
C MET A 170 -20.47 3.26 -18.24
N ASP A 171 -19.85 3.59 -19.39
CA ASP A 171 -20.51 3.57 -20.71
C ASP A 171 -20.88 2.15 -21.17
N LYS A 172 -20.07 1.14 -20.79
CA LYS A 172 -20.34 -0.28 -21.07
C LYS A 172 -21.60 -0.81 -20.36
N LYS A 173 -22.01 -0.18 -19.25
CA LYS A 173 -23.15 -0.61 -18.41
C LYS A 173 -23.09 -2.07 -17.96
N GLY A 174 -21.87 -2.57 -17.75
CA GLY A 174 -21.59 -3.94 -17.34
C GLY A 174 -21.64 -4.12 -15.82
N LEU A 175 -20.86 -5.07 -15.29
CA LEU A 175 -20.83 -5.37 -13.84
C LEU A 175 -20.26 -4.16 -13.05
N TYR A 176 -19.23 -3.50 -13.57
CA TYR A 176 -18.69 -2.28 -12.94
C TYR A 176 -19.76 -1.22 -12.70
N TYR A 177 -20.58 -0.96 -13.72
CA TYR A 177 -21.70 0.00 -13.63
C TYR A 177 -22.73 -0.40 -12.58
N GLN A 178 -23.01 -1.70 -12.45
CA GLN A 178 -23.97 -2.21 -11.46
C GLN A 178 -23.44 -2.13 -10.02
N MET A 179 -22.12 -2.17 -9.85
CA MET A 179 -21.45 -2.05 -8.55
C MET A 179 -21.29 -0.60 -8.11
N TRP A 180 -21.29 0.35 -9.07
CA TRP A 180 -21.16 1.79 -8.83
C TRP A 180 -22.45 2.40 -8.28
#